data_837d5801d735db9ca412fdd04c24eb6a
#
_entry.id   837d5801d735db9ca412fdd04c24eb6a
#
_cell.length_a   1.000
_cell.length_b   1.000
_cell.length_c   1.000
_cell.angle_alpha   90.00
_cell.angle_beta   90.00
_cell.angle_gamma   90.00
#
_symmetry.space_group_name_H-M   'P 1'
#
loop_
_entity.id
_entity.type
_entity.pdbx_description
1 polymer ?
#
loop_
_entity_poly.entity_id
_entity_poly.type
_entity_poly.pdbx_seq_one_letter_code
_entity_poly.pdbx_strand_id
1 'polypeptide(L)'
;MSHTPELVVKDLHVGIDGKEILKGLSLEVKKGEIHALMGPNGSGKSTFANTLMGHPKYEVTSGDILFRGQSILELEADERARAGLFMAFQYPVAIPGVTVANFLRTALNARLAPADTNGAGAMPHKRGIAPKEFRALLKEKMALLKMDESFAGRYLNDGFSGGEKKRAEILQMAVLKPEIAVMDETDSGLDIDALRIVSDGVNALAGPSMGVLVITHYNRILNYIKPDRVHVMVDGRIQVSGGPELALKLESEGYDWVRDGQEAHKS
;
A
#
# COMPACT_ATOMS: atom_id res chain seq x y z
N MET A 1 11.52 14.19 18.60
CA MET A 1 10.07 14.53 18.55
C MET A 1 9.32 13.21 18.40
N SER A 2 8.43 12.88 19.34
CA SER A 2 7.62 11.66 19.25
C SER A 2 6.61 11.86 18.13
N HIS A 3 6.89 11.30 16.94
CA HIS A 3 5.92 11.31 15.85
C HIS A 3 4.82 10.30 16.17
N THR A 4 3.60 10.81 16.35
CA THR A 4 2.40 9.95 16.45
C THR A 4 2.31 9.08 15.20
N PRO A 5 2.03 7.76 15.34
CA PRO A 5 1.84 6.90 14.17
C PRO A 5 0.70 7.41 13.28
N GLU A 6 0.92 7.41 11.97
CA GLU A 6 -0.09 7.84 10.99
C GLU A 6 -1.16 6.77 10.78
N LEU A 7 -0.75 5.50 10.77
CA LEU A 7 -1.62 4.34 10.70
C LEU A 7 -1.44 3.51 11.97
N VAL A 8 -2.53 3.22 12.66
CA VAL A 8 -2.56 2.36 13.85
C VAL A 8 -3.65 1.32 13.69
N VAL A 9 -3.27 0.07 13.73
CA VAL A 9 -4.19 -1.08 13.74
C VAL A 9 -4.19 -1.66 15.14
N LYS A 10 -5.38 -1.83 15.72
CA LYS A 10 -5.55 -2.26 17.12
C LYS A 10 -6.40 -3.53 17.17
N ASP A 11 -5.79 -4.63 17.56
CA ASP A 11 -6.44 -5.90 17.84
C ASP A 11 -7.49 -6.27 16.77
N LEU A 12 -7.09 -6.17 15.49
CA LEU A 12 -7.97 -6.29 14.34
C LEU A 12 -8.34 -7.75 14.09
N HIS A 13 -9.63 -8.06 14.12
CA HIS A 13 -10.20 -9.33 13.74
C HIS A 13 -11.01 -9.20 12.45
N VAL A 14 -10.78 -10.10 11.50
CA VAL A 14 -11.42 -10.04 10.18
C VAL A 14 -11.83 -11.42 9.73
N GLY A 15 -13.04 -11.53 9.22
CA GLY A 15 -13.60 -12.73 8.63
C GLY A 15 -13.90 -12.64 7.14
N ILE A 16 -14.03 -13.79 6.50
CA ILE A 16 -14.56 -13.98 5.15
C ILE A 16 -15.49 -15.19 5.19
N ASP A 17 -16.72 -15.04 4.73
CA ASP A 17 -17.70 -16.13 4.67
C ASP A 17 -17.83 -16.89 6.01
N GLY A 18 -17.82 -16.16 7.12
CA GLY A 18 -17.92 -16.72 8.48
C GLY A 18 -16.63 -17.37 9.02
N LYS A 19 -15.54 -17.38 8.26
CA LYS A 19 -14.24 -17.88 8.72
C LYS A 19 -13.32 -16.73 9.11
N GLU A 20 -12.87 -16.72 10.35
CA GLU A 20 -11.89 -15.76 10.85
C GLU A 20 -10.52 -15.98 10.22
N ILE A 21 -9.95 -14.92 9.65
CA ILE A 21 -8.64 -14.91 8.99
C ILE A 21 -7.63 -14.09 9.80
N LEU A 22 -7.98 -12.83 10.18
CA LEU A 22 -7.17 -12.05 11.10
C LEU A 22 -7.69 -12.23 12.52
N LYS A 23 -6.78 -12.44 13.45
CA LYS A 23 -7.09 -12.92 14.81
C LYS A 23 -6.46 -12.01 15.88
N GLY A 24 -6.66 -10.71 15.79
CA GLY A 24 -6.09 -9.72 16.72
C GLY A 24 -4.76 -9.14 16.21
N LEU A 25 -4.74 -8.68 14.95
CA LEU A 25 -3.57 -8.05 14.36
C LEU A 25 -3.40 -6.63 14.90
N SER A 26 -2.20 -6.31 15.39
CA SER A 26 -1.83 -4.96 15.81
C SER A 26 -0.56 -4.52 15.11
N LEU A 27 -0.58 -3.31 14.53
CA LEU A 27 0.52 -2.74 13.76
C LEU A 27 0.46 -1.21 13.79
N GLU A 28 1.62 -0.57 13.86
CA GLU A 28 1.75 0.88 13.72
C GLU A 28 2.72 1.21 12.58
N VAL A 29 2.36 2.19 11.76
CA VAL A 29 3.23 2.72 10.70
C VAL A 29 3.27 4.23 10.80
N LYS A 30 4.48 4.80 10.83
CA LYS A 30 4.69 6.25 10.84
C LYS A 30 5.08 6.74 9.45
N LYS A 31 4.81 8.02 9.20
CA LYS A 31 5.43 8.70 8.05
C LYS A 31 6.94 8.66 8.17
N GLY A 32 7.61 8.48 7.06
CA GLY A 32 9.07 8.39 7.00
C GLY A 32 9.64 7.02 7.33
N GLU A 33 8.81 6.05 7.72
CA GLU A 33 9.24 4.69 8.01
C GLU A 33 8.81 3.73 6.87
N ILE A 34 9.66 2.77 6.58
CA ILE A 34 9.38 1.65 5.69
C ILE A 34 9.24 0.39 6.54
N HIS A 35 8.07 -0.20 6.54
CA HIS A 35 7.80 -1.45 7.23
C HIS A 35 7.66 -2.59 6.22
N ALA A 36 8.14 -3.78 6.56
CA ALA A 36 7.89 -5.01 5.82
C ALA A 36 6.97 -5.91 6.63
N LEU A 37 5.89 -6.39 6.00
CA LEU A 37 5.03 -7.45 6.55
C LEU A 37 5.30 -8.74 5.78
N MET A 38 5.97 -9.66 6.44
CA MET A 38 6.37 -10.95 5.89
C MET A 38 5.57 -12.09 6.49
N GLY A 39 5.50 -13.21 5.81
CA GLY A 39 4.83 -14.40 6.30
C GLY A 39 4.54 -15.39 5.19
N PRO A 40 4.28 -16.66 5.52
CA PRO A 40 3.96 -17.69 4.54
C PRO A 40 2.66 -17.37 3.80
N ASN A 41 2.43 -18.06 2.68
CA ASN A 41 1.16 -17.97 1.97
C ASN A 41 0.01 -18.41 2.87
N GLY A 42 -1.12 -17.71 2.80
CA GLY A 42 -2.29 -17.95 3.64
C GLY A 42 -2.21 -17.40 5.07
N SER A 43 -1.14 -16.67 5.44
CA SER A 43 -1.04 -16.07 6.79
C SER A 43 -2.00 -14.89 7.04
N GLY A 44 -2.64 -14.33 5.98
CA GLY A 44 -3.61 -13.23 6.08
C GLY A 44 -3.10 -11.87 5.59
N LYS A 45 -1.90 -11.77 5.00
CA LYS A 45 -1.30 -10.50 4.55
C LYS A 45 -2.18 -9.72 3.57
N SER A 46 -2.63 -10.35 2.48
CA SER A 46 -3.50 -9.70 1.51
C SER A 46 -4.91 -9.45 2.06
N THR A 47 -5.39 -10.28 3.02
CA THR A 47 -6.61 -10.00 3.78
C THR A 47 -6.45 -8.68 4.52
N PHE A 48 -5.34 -8.48 5.22
CA PHE A 48 -5.05 -7.24 5.91
C PHE A 48 -5.00 -6.03 4.95
N ALA A 49 -4.24 -6.14 3.85
CA ALA A 49 -4.13 -5.07 2.85
C ALA A 49 -5.50 -4.66 2.29
N ASN A 50 -6.33 -5.64 1.92
CA ASN A 50 -7.67 -5.39 1.38
C ASN A 50 -8.63 -4.81 2.45
N THR A 51 -8.57 -5.31 3.69
CA THR A 51 -9.35 -4.75 4.80
C THR A 51 -8.98 -3.30 5.06
N LEU A 52 -7.68 -2.98 5.05
CA LEU A 52 -7.20 -1.60 5.22
C LEU A 52 -7.75 -0.67 4.14
N MET A 53 -7.95 -1.17 2.92
CA MET A 53 -8.53 -0.38 1.82
C MET A 53 -10.06 -0.42 1.77
N GLY A 54 -10.73 -1.08 2.71
CA GLY A 54 -12.20 -1.10 2.78
C GLY A 54 -12.85 -2.01 1.74
N HIS A 55 -12.19 -3.09 1.33
CA HIS A 55 -12.76 -4.01 0.36
C HIS A 55 -13.96 -4.77 0.97
N PRO A 56 -15.17 -4.72 0.37
CA PRO A 56 -16.44 -5.14 1.00
C PRO A 56 -16.54 -6.65 1.29
N LYS A 57 -15.65 -7.46 0.75
CA LYS A 57 -15.60 -8.91 1.02
C LYS A 57 -15.13 -9.23 2.44
N TYR A 58 -14.41 -8.32 3.07
CA TYR A 58 -13.74 -8.55 4.35
C TYR A 58 -14.52 -7.89 5.47
N GLU A 59 -15.02 -8.70 6.40
CA GLU A 59 -15.83 -8.24 7.53
C GLU A 59 -14.96 -8.05 8.77
N VAL A 60 -14.88 -6.82 9.26
CA VAL A 60 -14.23 -6.52 10.54
C VAL A 60 -15.18 -6.90 11.67
N THR A 61 -14.80 -7.90 12.47
CA THR A 61 -15.61 -8.41 13.57
C THR A 61 -15.27 -7.76 14.91
N SER A 62 -14.03 -7.32 15.09
CA SER A 62 -13.60 -6.50 16.24
C SER A 62 -12.27 -5.80 15.96
N GLY A 63 -11.87 -4.90 16.88
CA GLY A 63 -10.67 -4.08 16.73
C GLY A 63 -10.94 -2.80 15.96
N ASP A 64 -9.88 -2.06 15.62
CA ASP A 64 -10.01 -0.78 14.92
C ASP A 64 -8.81 -0.52 14.01
N ILE A 65 -9.04 0.32 12.98
CA ILE A 65 -8.01 0.87 12.10
C ILE A 65 -8.10 2.38 12.18
N LEU A 66 -7.09 2.98 12.78
CA LEU A 66 -7.00 4.43 12.93
C LEU A 66 -6.04 5.01 11.88
N PHE A 67 -6.50 5.99 11.14
CA PHE A 67 -5.68 6.80 10.26
C PHE A 67 -5.71 8.26 10.76
N ARG A 68 -4.55 8.83 11.05
CA ARG A 68 -4.43 10.13 11.74
C ARG A 68 -5.24 10.21 13.03
N GLY A 69 -5.31 9.11 13.77
CA GLY A 69 -6.03 9.01 15.04
C GLY A 69 -7.55 8.89 14.91
N GLN A 70 -8.11 8.82 13.70
CA GLN A 70 -9.54 8.65 13.45
C GLN A 70 -9.79 7.25 12.85
N SER A 71 -10.85 6.58 13.32
CA SER A 71 -11.27 5.30 12.75
C SER A 71 -11.70 5.47 11.29
N ILE A 72 -11.27 4.52 10.46
CA ILE A 72 -11.60 4.48 9.03
C ILE A 72 -12.51 3.32 8.67
N LEU A 73 -13.04 2.59 9.65
CA LEU A 73 -13.84 1.39 9.39
C LEU A 73 -15.10 1.70 8.58
N GLU A 74 -15.75 2.83 8.87
CA GLU A 74 -16.97 3.27 8.18
C GLU A 74 -16.70 3.98 6.84
N LEU A 75 -15.42 4.25 6.51
CA LEU A 75 -15.08 4.92 5.26
C LEU A 75 -15.07 3.93 4.10
N GLU A 76 -15.66 4.33 2.98
CA GLU A 76 -15.57 3.61 1.72
C GLU A 76 -14.16 3.66 1.12
N ALA A 77 -13.84 2.75 0.19
CA ALA A 77 -12.49 2.63 -0.38
C ALA A 77 -11.97 3.93 -1.03
N ASP A 78 -12.84 4.66 -1.72
CA ASP A 78 -12.50 5.94 -2.35
C ASP A 78 -12.28 7.06 -1.32
N GLU A 79 -13.00 7.04 -0.19
CA GLU A 79 -12.81 7.98 0.91
C GLU A 79 -11.47 7.74 1.59
N ARG A 80 -11.09 6.47 1.84
CA ARG A 80 -9.76 6.09 2.36
C ARG A 80 -8.64 6.55 1.42
N ALA A 81 -8.83 6.37 0.11
CA ALA A 81 -7.87 6.83 -0.90
C ALA A 81 -7.76 8.36 -0.92
N ARG A 82 -8.87 9.10 -0.85
CA ARG A 82 -8.87 10.56 -0.73
C ARG A 82 -8.21 11.03 0.56
N ALA A 83 -8.42 10.33 1.65
CA ALA A 83 -7.79 10.63 2.94
C ALA A 83 -6.25 10.51 2.89
N GLY A 84 -5.70 9.66 2.02
CA GLY A 84 -4.26 9.54 1.85
C GLY A 84 -3.71 8.13 1.92
N LEU A 85 -4.55 7.11 1.95
CA LEU A 85 -4.14 5.72 1.81
C LEU A 85 -3.97 5.38 0.33
N PHE A 86 -3.03 4.50 0.02
CA PHE A 86 -2.79 3.98 -1.33
C PHE A 86 -2.42 2.51 -1.26
N MET A 87 -2.86 1.75 -2.26
CA MET A 87 -2.47 0.34 -2.40
C MET A 87 -1.98 0.06 -3.81
N ALA A 88 -0.78 -0.51 -3.93
CA ALA A 88 -0.33 -1.19 -5.12
C ALA A 88 -0.75 -2.66 -5.00
N PHE A 89 -1.54 -3.11 -5.97
CA PHE A 89 -2.17 -4.44 -5.94
C PHE A 89 -1.23 -5.53 -6.44
N GLN A 90 -1.38 -6.74 -5.95
CA GLN A 90 -0.68 -7.90 -6.50
C GLN A 90 -0.96 -8.06 -8.01
N TYR A 91 -2.23 -7.94 -8.41
CA TYR A 91 -2.69 -8.05 -9.80
C TYR A 91 -3.48 -6.81 -10.21
N PRO A 92 -2.82 -5.75 -10.75
CA PRO A 92 -3.52 -4.55 -11.18
C PRO A 92 -4.49 -4.84 -12.34
N VAL A 93 -5.74 -4.41 -12.18
CA VAL A 93 -6.81 -4.62 -13.17
C VAL A 93 -6.67 -3.64 -14.33
N ALA A 94 -6.93 -4.10 -15.56
CA ALA A 94 -7.02 -3.24 -16.73
C ALA A 94 -8.33 -2.44 -16.72
N ILE A 95 -8.26 -1.17 -17.13
CA ILE A 95 -9.43 -0.29 -17.31
C ILE A 95 -9.48 0.18 -18.77
N PRO A 96 -10.09 -0.62 -19.66
CA PRO A 96 -10.20 -0.25 -21.08
C PRO A 96 -10.95 1.07 -21.26
N GLY A 97 -10.49 1.89 -22.20
CA GLY A 97 -11.10 3.20 -22.48
C GLY A 97 -10.67 4.35 -21.56
N VAL A 98 -10.01 4.06 -20.45
CA VAL A 98 -9.50 5.10 -19.52
C VAL A 98 -7.98 5.21 -19.65
N THR A 99 -7.49 6.32 -20.18
CA THR A 99 -6.04 6.53 -20.31
C THR A 99 -5.38 6.78 -18.96
N VAL A 100 -4.09 6.42 -18.84
CA VAL A 100 -3.27 6.69 -17.64
C VAL A 100 -3.37 8.15 -17.22
N ALA A 101 -3.27 9.08 -18.18
CA ALA A 101 -3.36 10.52 -17.90
C ALA A 101 -4.75 10.92 -17.35
N ASN A 102 -5.83 10.42 -17.95
CA ASN A 102 -7.19 10.74 -17.49
C ASN A 102 -7.47 10.17 -16.10
N PHE A 103 -7.08 8.91 -15.86
CA PHE A 103 -7.21 8.28 -14.56
C PHE A 103 -6.48 9.09 -13.47
N LEU A 104 -5.19 9.37 -13.68
CA LEU A 104 -4.37 10.07 -12.70
C LEU A 104 -4.85 11.50 -12.43
N ARG A 105 -5.29 12.22 -13.47
CA ARG A 105 -5.83 13.57 -13.29
C ARG A 105 -7.13 13.56 -12.50
N THR A 106 -8.02 12.61 -12.79
CA THR A 106 -9.29 12.45 -12.07
C THR A 106 -9.06 12.10 -10.61
N ALA A 107 -8.19 11.12 -10.34
CA ALA A 107 -7.84 10.70 -8.98
C ALA A 107 -7.18 11.85 -8.18
N LEU A 108 -6.23 12.59 -8.82
CA LEU A 108 -5.60 13.73 -8.18
C LEU A 108 -6.61 14.85 -7.87
N ASN A 109 -7.52 15.14 -8.78
CA ASN A 109 -8.57 16.13 -8.54
C ASN A 109 -9.51 15.73 -7.40
N ALA A 110 -9.89 14.45 -7.34
CA ALA A 110 -10.70 13.91 -6.23
C ALA A 110 -9.99 14.05 -4.87
N ARG A 111 -8.67 13.86 -4.85
CA ARG A 111 -7.87 14.01 -3.64
C ARG A 111 -7.67 15.48 -3.23
N LEU A 112 -7.59 16.40 -4.20
CA LEU A 112 -7.44 17.84 -3.95
C LEU A 112 -8.78 18.52 -3.61
N ALA A 113 -9.91 17.85 -3.86
CA ALA A 113 -11.22 18.35 -3.49
C ALA A 113 -11.34 18.49 -1.95
N PRO A 114 -11.98 19.55 -1.44
CA PRO A 114 -12.30 19.63 -0.02
C PRO A 114 -13.12 18.41 0.38
N ALA A 115 -12.90 17.87 1.56
CA ALA A 115 -13.83 16.91 2.16
C ALA A 115 -15.21 17.58 2.21
N ASP A 116 -16.23 16.96 1.62
CA ASP A 116 -17.58 17.50 1.63
C ASP A 116 -18.03 17.66 3.08
N THR A 117 -18.07 18.90 3.55
CA THR A 117 -18.88 19.26 4.71
C THR A 117 -20.33 19.17 4.24
N ASN A 118 -21.03 18.16 4.73
CA ASN A 118 -22.43 17.89 4.44
C ASN A 118 -23.28 19.15 4.30
N GLY A 119 -23.82 19.34 3.11
CA GLY A 119 -25.09 20.02 2.85
C GLY A 119 -25.12 21.53 3.06
N ALA A 120 -25.44 22.20 1.99
CA ALA A 120 -25.86 23.60 1.84
C ALA A 120 -24.73 24.60 1.53
N GLY A 121 -24.66 24.96 0.26
CA GLY A 121 -23.88 26.09 -0.23
C GLY A 121 -22.56 25.70 -0.86
N ALA A 122 -22.62 24.95 -1.96
CA ALA A 122 -21.47 24.71 -2.82
C ALA A 122 -20.90 26.04 -3.30
N MET A 123 -19.86 26.54 -2.59
CA MET A 123 -18.93 27.50 -3.16
C MET A 123 -18.30 26.86 -4.40
N PRO A 124 -18.00 27.64 -5.46
CA PRO A 124 -17.43 27.11 -6.69
C PRO A 124 -16.17 26.31 -6.34
N HIS A 125 -16.21 25.01 -6.60
CA HIS A 125 -15.13 24.06 -6.36
C HIS A 125 -13.80 24.69 -6.70
N LYS A 126 -12.81 24.61 -5.78
CA LYS A 126 -11.43 24.89 -6.15
C LYS A 126 -11.16 24.10 -7.42
N ARG A 127 -10.93 24.80 -8.52
CA ARG A 127 -10.62 24.18 -9.81
C ARG A 127 -9.50 23.17 -9.56
N GLY A 128 -9.72 21.91 -9.90
CA GLY A 128 -8.67 20.88 -9.81
C GLY A 128 -7.43 21.33 -10.58
N ILE A 129 -6.38 20.53 -10.55
CA ILE A 129 -5.10 20.87 -11.19
C ILE A 129 -5.32 21.30 -12.66
N ALA A 130 -4.73 22.42 -13.05
CA ALA A 130 -4.82 22.93 -14.43
C ALA A 130 -4.21 21.92 -15.43
N PRO A 131 -4.79 21.76 -16.65
CA PRO A 131 -4.30 20.77 -17.60
C PRO A 131 -2.80 20.89 -17.96
N LYS A 132 -2.28 22.13 -18.02
CA LYS A 132 -0.87 22.39 -18.31
C LYS A 132 0.02 21.97 -17.15
N GLU A 133 -0.39 22.29 -15.94
CA GLU A 133 0.31 21.94 -14.70
C GLU A 133 0.32 20.41 -14.49
N PHE A 134 -0.82 19.74 -14.70
CA PHE A 134 -0.89 18.29 -14.62
C PHE A 134 0.03 17.61 -15.64
N ARG A 135 0.07 18.12 -16.90
CA ARG A 135 0.97 17.55 -17.92
C ARG A 135 2.44 17.67 -17.52
N ALA A 136 2.84 18.80 -16.96
CA ALA A 136 4.20 19.02 -16.49
C ALA A 136 4.54 18.06 -15.33
N LEU A 137 3.64 17.92 -14.34
CA LEU A 137 3.78 16.97 -13.23
C LEU A 137 3.91 15.53 -13.73
N LEU A 138 3.00 15.11 -14.62
CA LEU A 138 3.00 13.74 -15.15
C LEU A 138 4.30 13.43 -15.89
N LYS A 139 4.77 14.34 -16.75
CA LYS A 139 6.04 14.20 -17.47
C LYS A 139 7.22 14.08 -16.52
N GLU A 140 7.29 14.90 -15.46
CA GLU A 140 8.32 14.84 -14.43
C GLU A 140 8.33 13.46 -13.75
N LYS A 141 7.15 12.96 -13.34
CA LYS A 141 7.04 11.67 -12.62
C LYS A 141 7.33 10.48 -13.55
N MET A 142 6.94 10.54 -14.81
CA MET A 142 7.28 9.52 -15.80
C MET A 142 8.79 9.48 -16.06
N ALA A 143 9.46 10.62 -16.16
CA ALA A 143 10.92 10.68 -16.31
C ALA A 143 11.66 10.07 -15.10
N LEU A 144 11.18 10.32 -13.86
CA LEU A 144 11.71 9.71 -12.63
C LEU A 144 11.69 8.17 -12.71
N LEU A 145 10.63 7.62 -13.29
CA LEU A 145 10.40 6.17 -13.39
C LEU A 145 10.91 5.56 -14.71
N LYS A 146 11.65 6.33 -15.51
CA LYS A 146 12.15 5.92 -16.84
C LYS A 146 11.03 5.38 -17.73
N MET A 147 9.84 5.98 -17.65
CA MET A 147 8.69 5.64 -18.48
C MET A 147 8.63 6.56 -19.70
N ASP A 148 8.31 5.97 -20.86
CA ASP A 148 8.10 6.73 -22.10
C ASP A 148 6.82 7.57 -22.01
N GLU A 149 6.84 8.80 -22.53
CA GLU A 149 5.72 9.72 -22.46
C GLU A 149 4.45 9.20 -23.16
N SER A 150 4.60 8.28 -24.15
CA SER A 150 3.47 7.65 -24.82
C SER A 150 2.56 6.82 -23.90
N PHE A 151 3.11 6.36 -22.75
CA PHE A 151 2.30 5.66 -21.73
C PHE A 151 1.14 6.48 -21.21
N ALA A 152 1.26 7.82 -21.17
CA ALA A 152 0.19 8.70 -20.72
C ALA A 152 -1.11 8.54 -21.53
N GLY A 153 -1.00 8.21 -22.82
CA GLY A 153 -2.12 8.00 -23.73
C GLY A 153 -2.64 6.56 -23.78
N ARG A 154 -1.92 5.58 -23.23
CA ARG A 154 -2.37 4.18 -23.23
C ARG A 154 -3.48 3.97 -22.19
N TYR A 155 -4.35 3.00 -22.41
CA TYR A 155 -5.36 2.61 -21.42
C TYR A 155 -4.71 1.95 -20.22
N LEU A 156 -5.17 2.30 -19.03
CA LEU A 156 -4.56 1.89 -17.76
C LEU A 156 -4.54 0.35 -17.66
N ASN A 157 -3.33 -0.20 -17.55
CA ASN A 157 -3.02 -1.63 -17.43
C ASN A 157 -3.48 -2.51 -18.61
N ASP A 158 -4.07 -1.93 -19.67
CA ASP A 158 -4.53 -2.68 -20.85
C ASP A 158 -3.33 -2.98 -21.77
N GLY A 159 -3.08 -4.27 -21.97
CA GLY A 159 -1.92 -4.74 -22.75
C GLY A 159 -0.55 -4.40 -22.14
N PHE A 160 -0.49 -4.05 -20.86
CA PHE A 160 0.77 -3.80 -20.15
C PHE A 160 1.42 -5.13 -19.76
N SER A 161 2.74 -5.21 -19.90
CA SER A 161 3.54 -6.25 -19.26
C SER A 161 3.49 -6.14 -17.73
N GLY A 162 3.90 -7.19 -17.01
CA GLY A 162 3.95 -7.16 -15.54
C GLY A 162 4.77 -5.97 -14.99
N GLY A 163 5.97 -5.75 -15.54
CA GLY A 163 6.82 -4.63 -15.16
C GLY A 163 6.23 -3.27 -15.50
N GLU A 164 5.52 -3.14 -16.64
CA GLU A 164 4.81 -1.90 -17.00
C GLU A 164 3.67 -1.59 -16.04
N LYS A 165 2.88 -2.61 -15.65
CA LYS A 165 1.80 -2.47 -14.65
C LYS A 165 2.35 -1.97 -13.31
N LYS A 166 3.44 -2.56 -12.83
CA LYS A 166 4.05 -2.15 -11.55
C LYS A 166 4.64 -0.73 -11.62
N ARG A 167 5.30 -0.36 -12.72
CA ARG A 167 5.74 1.03 -12.92
C ARG A 167 4.57 2.01 -12.97
N ALA A 168 3.43 1.62 -13.57
CA ALA A 168 2.23 2.43 -13.59
C ALA A 168 1.64 2.62 -12.18
N GLU A 169 1.73 1.64 -11.28
CA GLU A 169 1.34 1.79 -9.87
C GLU A 169 2.28 2.75 -9.12
N ILE A 170 3.60 2.64 -9.33
CA ILE A 170 4.54 3.61 -8.74
C ILE A 170 4.33 5.02 -9.30
N LEU A 171 3.96 5.15 -10.59
CA LEU A 171 3.57 6.44 -11.16
C LEU A 171 2.32 7.02 -10.48
N GLN A 172 1.32 6.18 -10.18
CA GLN A 172 0.15 6.59 -9.41
C GLN A 172 0.57 7.11 -8.03
N MET A 173 1.42 6.37 -7.32
CA MET A 173 1.95 6.78 -6.01
C MET A 173 2.71 8.11 -6.10
N ALA A 174 3.55 8.30 -7.15
CA ALA A 174 4.31 9.52 -7.38
C ALA A 174 3.44 10.75 -7.63
N VAL A 175 2.33 10.59 -8.36
CA VAL A 175 1.38 11.67 -8.70
C VAL A 175 0.46 11.96 -7.54
N LEU A 176 -0.09 10.94 -6.89
CA LEU A 176 -1.09 11.07 -5.83
C LEU A 176 -0.48 11.43 -4.47
N LYS A 177 0.80 11.14 -4.24
CA LYS A 177 1.53 11.44 -3.00
C LYS A 177 0.76 10.98 -1.75
N PRO A 178 0.53 9.70 -1.56
CA PRO A 178 -0.18 9.19 -0.38
C PRO A 178 0.64 9.46 0.89
N GLU A 179 -0.02 9.37 2.03
CA GLU A 179 0.66 9.45 3.33
C GLU A 179 1.08 8.08 3.84
N ILE A 180 0.28 7.05 3.50
CA ILE A 180 0.62 5.64 3.69
C ILE A 180 0.41 4.91 2.36
N ALA A 181 1.46 4.24 1.89
CA ALA A 181 1.43 3.38 0.72
C ALA A 181 1.59 1.92 1.14
N VAL A 182 0.63 1.08 0.77
CA VAL A 182 0.69 -0.38 0.94
C VAL A 182 1.05 -1.01 -0.39
N MET A 183 2.06 -1.87 -0.38
CA MET A 183 2.55 -2.57 -1.57
C MET A 183 2.33 -4.08 -1.37
N ASP A 184 1.25 -4.61 -1.93
CA ASP A 184 0.90 -6.03 -1.78
C ASP A 184 1.57 -6.87 -2.87
N GLU A 185 2.59 -7.63 -2.47
CA GLU A 185 3.36 -8.55 -3.33
C GLU A 185 3.77 -7.93 -4.69
N THR A 186 4.22 -6.67 -4.66
CA THR A 186 4.58 -5.91 -5.87
C THR A 186 5.82 -6.46 -6.59
N ASP A 187 6.57 -7.33 -5.96
CA ASP A 187 7.72 -8.05 -6.53
C ASP A 187 7.34 -9.34 -7.27
N SER A 188 6.09 -9.78 -7.15
CA SER A 188 5.62 -11.03 -7.79
C SER A 188 5.64 -10.91 -9.31
N GLY A 189 6.29 -11.88 -9.97
CA GLY A 189 6.36 -11.95 -11.43
C GLY A 189 7.27 -10.91 -12.10
N LEU A 190 8.04 -10.14 -11.34
CA LEU A 190 9.03 -9.20 -11.89
C LEU A 190 10.38 -9.88 -12.12
N ASP A 191 11.00 -9.55 -13.25
CA ASP A 191 12.43 -9.78 -13.46
C ASP A 191 13.28 -8.83 -12.62
N ILE A 192 14.58 -9.04 -12.58
CA ILE A 192 15.51 -8.26 -11.73
C ILE A 192 15.53 -6.77 -12.12
N ASP A 193 15.45 -6.47 -13.41
CA ASP A 193 15.52 -5.09 -13.90
C ASP A 193 14.24 -4.32 -13.56
N ALA A 194 13.08 -4.93 -13.77
CA ALA A 194 11.79 -4.35 -13.38
C ALA A 194 11.70 -4.15 -11.85
N LEU A 195 12.16 -5.13 -11.06
CA LEU A 195 12.20 -5.05 -9.61
C LEU A 195 13.08 -3.87 -9.14
N ARG A 196 14.25 -3.69 -9.76
CA ARG A 196 15.16 -2.58 -9.44
C ARG A 196 14.49 -1.22 -9.73
N ILE A 197 13.88 -1.07 -10.92
CA ILE A 197 13.20 0.19 -11.30
C ILE A 197 12.05 0.51 -10.35
N VAL A 198 11.23 -0.48 -9.98
CA VAL A 198 10.15 -0.32 -9.00
C VAL A 198 10.70 0.11 -7.64
N SER A 199 11.74 -0.58 -7.17
CA SER A 199 12.37 -0.29 -5.89
C SER A 199 13.03 1.09 -5.85
N ASP A 200 13.74 1.48 -6.92
CA ASP A 200 14.31 2.83 -7.07
C ASP A 200 13.21 3.90 -7.02
N GLY A 201 12.08 3.63 -7.68
CA GLY A 201 10.91 4.51 -7.65
C GLY A 201 10.35 4.66 -6.23
N VAL A 202 10.18 3.57 -5.50
CA VAL A 202 9.71 3.61 -4.10
C VAL A 202 10.69 4.38 -3.22
N ASN A 203 11.98 4.08 -3.30
CA ASN A 203 13.02 4.76 -2.52
C ASN A 203 13.08 6.28 -2.82
N ALA A 204 12.86 6.67 -4.08
CA ALA A 204 12.82 8.09 -4.47
C ALA A 204 11.58 8.81 -3.93
N LEU A 205 10.49 8.10 -3.66
CA LEU A 205 9.22 8.65 -3.15
C LEU A 205 9.13 8.54 -1.63
N ALA A 206 9.74 7.51 -1.04
CA ALA A 206 9.81 7.34 0.40
C ALA A 206 10.55 8.55 1.03
N GLY A 207 9.99 9.09 2.11
CA GLY A 207 10.55 10.26 2.76
C GLY A 207 9.64 10.72 3.92
N PRO A 208 9.94 11.83 4.57
CA PRO A 208 9.30 12.22 5.83
C PRO A 208 7.79 12.44 5.74
N SER A 209 7.23 12.50 4.52
CA SER A 209 5.79 12.71 4.29
C SER A 209 5.02 11.43 3.97
N MET A 210 5.69 10.27 3.79
CA MET A 210 5.06 9.03 3.38
C MET A 210 5.63 7.85 4.17
N GLY A 211 4.75 7.07 4.80
CA GLY A 211 5.06 5.74 5.32
C GLY A 211 4.79 4.67 4.26
N VAL A 212 5.59 3.62 4.24
CA VAL A 212 5.45 2.52 3.29
C VAL A 212 5.31 1.20 4.04
N LEU A 213 4.31 0.39 3.68
CA LEU A 213 4.15 -0.98 4.14
C LEU A 213 4.34 -1.93 2.95
N VAL A 214 5.48 -2.61 2.90
CA VAL A 214 5.78 -3.62 1.88
C VAL A 214 5.30 -4.97 2.39
N ILE A 215 4.34 -5.57 1.70
CA ILE A 215 3.86 -6.93 1.97
C ILE A 215 4.53 -7.85 0.96
N THR A 216 5.30 -8.81 1.46
CA THR A 216 5.98 -9.79 0.61
C THR A 216 6.24 -11.08 1.37
N HIS A 217 6.38 -12.18 0.64
CA HIS A 217 6.88 -13.46 1.17
C HIS A 217 8.31 -13.76 0.71
N TYR A 218 8.90 -12.86 -0.10
CA TYR A 218 10.28 -12.95 -0.58
C TYR A 218 11.16 -11.84 -0.04
N ASN A 219 12.37 -12.18 0.36
CA ASN A 219 13.35 -11.19 0.80
C ASN A 219 13.92 -10.34 -0.36
N ARG A 220 13.72 -10.80 -1.61
CA ARG A 220 14.33 -10.21 -2.81
C ARG A 220 14.08 -8.71 -2.96
N ILE A 221 12.85 -8.23 -2.72
CA ILE A 221 12.53 -6.80 -2.79
C ILE A 221 13.19 -6.02 -1.66
N LEU A 222 13.35 -6.63 -0.47
CA LEU A 222 13.93 -5.98 0.71
C LEU A 222 15.45 -5.76 0.58
N ASN A 223 16.09 -6.42 -0.40
CA ASN A 223 17.48 -6.11 -0.75
C ASN A 223 17.63 -4.74 -1.42
N TYR A 224 16.55 -4.23 -2.04
CA TYR A 224 16.51 -2.93 -2.72
C TYR A 224 15.76 -1.86 -1.92
N ILE A 225 14.67 -2.25 -1.23
CA ILE A 225 13.90 -1.38 -0.34
C ILE A 225 14.20 -1.82 1.10
N LYS A 226 15.11 -1.10 1.77
CA LYS A 226 15.53 -1.47 3.13
C LYS A 226 14.46 -1.04 4.14
N PRO A 227 13.78 -1.97 4.82
CA PRO A 227 12.79 -1.61 5.81
C PRO A 227 13.45 -1.14 7.12
N ASP A 228 12.80 -0.22 7.82
CA ASP A 228 13.15 0.17 9.18
C ASP A 228 12.67 -0.88 10.19
N ARG A 229 11.54 -1.53 9.88
CA ARG A 229 10.94 -2.59 10.70
C ARG A 229 10.43 -3.74 9.85
N VAL A 230 10.55 -4.93 10.40
CA VAL A 230 10.03 -6.18 9.80
C VAL A 230 9.06 -6.82 10.78
N HIS A 231 7.89 -7.18 10.28
CA HIS A 231 6.83 -7.88 11.02
C HIS A 231 6.59 -9.24 10.39
N VAL A 232 6.53 -10.27 11.21
CA VAL A 232 6.28 -11.65 10.74
C VAL A 232 4.88 -12.07 11.11
N MET A 233 4.08 -12.33 10.09
CA MET A 233 2.68 -12.73 10.23
C MET A 233 2.50 -14.22 10.00
N VAL A 234 1.93 -14.91 10.97
CA VAL A 234 1.56 -16.32 10.89
C VAL A 234 0.15 -16.48 11.48
N ASP A 235 -0.68 -17.26 10.82
CA ASP A 235 -2.06 -17.59 11.26
C ASP A 235 -2.90 -16.38 11.70
N GLY A 236 -2.86 -15.31 10.92
CA GLY A 236 -3.66 -14.11 11.16
C GLY A 236 -3.15 -13.18 12.26
N ARG A 237 -1.96 -13.40 12.80
CA ARG A 237 -1.33 -12.61 13.87
C ARG A 237 0.08 -12.18 13.52
N ILE A 238 0.50 -11.02 13.98
CA ILE A 238 1.93 -10.67 14.00
C ILE A 238 2.55 -11.39 15.20
N GLN A 239 3.47 -12.30 14.91
CA GLN A 239 4.13 -13.13 15.93
C GLN A 239 5.41 -12.49 16.46
N VAL A 240 6.14 -11.86 15.55
CA VAL A 240 7.44 -11.25 15.85
C VAL A 240 7.57 -9.96 15.07
N SER A 241 8.16 -8.94 15.70
CA SER A 241 8.56 -7.69 15.06
C SER A 241 10.00 -7.36 15.44
N GLY A 242 10.78 -6.87 14.48
CA GLY A 242 12.19 -6.54 14.69
C GLY A 242 12.71 -5.55 13.67
N GLY A 243 14.02 -5.41 13.61
CA GLY A 243 14.73 -4.64 12.60
C GLY A 243 14.94 -5.41 11.29
N PRO A 244 15.74 -4.85 10.35
CA PRO A 244 16.02 -5.47 9.05
C PRO A 244 16.65 -6.87 9.14
N GLU A 245 17.37 -7.15 10.22
CA GLU A 245 18.01 -8.45 10.49
C GLU A 245 17.02 -9.60 10.55
N LEU A 246 15.76 -9.31 10.91
CA LEU A 246 14.69 -10.30 10.97
C LEU A 246 14.38 -10.87 9.58
N ALA A 247 14.42 -10.05 8.53
CA ALA A 247 14.24 -10.51 7.15
C ALA A 247 15.35 -11.48 6.71
N LEU A 248 16.61 -11.21 7.10
CA LEU A 248 17.75 -12.09 6.81
C LEU A 248 17.61 -13.41 7.55
N LYS A 249 17.16 -13.38 8.80
CA LYS A 249 16.90 -14.59 9.57
C LYS A 249 15.82 -15.46 8.92
N LEU A 250 14.73 -14.85 8.45
CA LEU A 250 13.68 -15.59 7.73
C LEU A 250 14.16 -16.21 6.42
N GLU A 251 15.11 -15.56 5.72
CA GLU A 251 15.70 -16.10 4.50
C GLU A 251 16.56 -17.35 4.79
N SER A 252 17.30 -17.34 5.89
CA SER A 252 18.21 -18.44 6.26
C SER A 252 17.51 -19.60 6.98
N GLU A 253 16.55 -19.33 7.84
CA GLU A 253 15.94 -20.31 8.75
C GLU A 253 14.46 -20.63 8.39
N GLY A 254 13.85 -19.91 7.45
CA GLY A 254 12.43 -20.06 7.12
C GLY A 254 11.51 -19.54 8.22
N TYR A 255 10.25 -20.02 8.23
CA TYR A 255 9.20 -19.59 9.18
C TYR A 255 8.94 -20.59 10.32
N ASP A 256 9.60 -21.75 10.33
CA ASP A 256 9.27 -22.83 11.27
C ASP A 256 9.56 -22.44 12.71
N TRP A 257 10.68 -21.78 12.97
CA TRP A 257 11.03 -21.29 14.32
C TRP A 257 10.00 -20.28 14.89
N VAL A 258 9.27 -19.55 14.02
CA VAL A 258 8.20 -18.63 14.44
C VAL A 258 6.96 -19.44 14.87
N ARG A 259 6.69 -20.59 14.23
CA ARG A 259 5.57 -21.49 14.54
C ARG A 259 5.85 -22.27 15.82
N ASP A 260 7.06 -22.79 15.97
CA ASP A 260 7.48 -23.56 17.15
C ASP A 260 7.43 -22.73 18.44
N GLY A 261 7.75 -21.43 18.36
CA GLY A 261 7.60 -20.49 19.46
C GLY A 261 6.16 -20.33 19.95
N GLN A 262 5.15 -20.61 19.10
CA GLN A 262 3.74 -20.61 19.50
C GLN A 262 3.34 -21.85 20.32
N GLU A 263 3.93 -23.00 20.03
CA GLU A 263 3.63 -24.23 20.77
C GLU A 263 4.21 -24.19 22.19
N ALA A 264 5.37 -23.54 22.36
CA ALA A 264 6.01 -23.36 23.67
C ALA A 264 5.23 -22.42 24.62
N HIS A 265 4.38 -21.52 24.10
CA HIS A 265 3.54 -20.63 24.91
C HIS A 265 2.12 -21.16 25.17
N LYS A 266 1.74 -22.32 24.60
CA LYS A 266 0.45 -22.98 24.80
C LYS A 266 0.49 -24.15 25.78
N SER A 267 1.65 -24.50 26.32
CA SER A 267 1.88 -25.53 27.35
C SER A 267 2.14 -24.85 28.75
#